data_401e49cc2df0882b65cdbcd5f3a31012
#
_entry.id   401e49cc2df0882b65cdbcd5f3a31012
#
_cell.length_a   1.000
_cell.length_b   1.000
_cell.length_c   1.000
_cell.angle_alpha   90.00
_cell.angle_beta   90.00
_cell.angle_gamma   90.00
#
_symmetry.space_group_name_H-M   'P 1'
#
loop_
_entity.id
_entity.type
_entity.pdbx_description
1 polymer ?
#
loop_
_entity_poly.entity_id
_entity_poly.type
_entity_poly.pdbx_seq_one_letter_code
_entity_poly.pdbx_strand_id
1 'polypeptide(L)'
;MRVLFVSDVHKTYRPSEASAVEWLLSLIDSLRPDALISAGDWDEGVTEDDFLRIASRTRLVTIYGNHENFAVITKFAVGDGEVIDLSGLKVAGVNGLIGEGRKIYELPPSRFRGIVRGLKRIAGRLDLFVAHQPPYIPEVYPWVEEDEAGKLMLWALQELKPRLFLNGHMSAGCYSYYELPFGTKYLRVDSSQRERCYALLEERRTAVFRDGEEVFSFPF
;
A
#
# COMPACT_ATOMS: atom_id res chain seq x y z
N MET A 1 -11.80 2.06 15.30
CA MET A 1 -11.09 2.75 14.20
C MET A 1 -11.29 1.92 12.93
N ARG A 2 -11.66 2.59 11.86
CA ARG A 2 -11.91 2.02 10.54
C ARG A 2 -10.85 2.53 9.57
N VAL A 3 -10.07 1.65 8.97
CA VAL A 3 -9.01 2.00 8.02
C VAL A 3 -9.35 1.40 6.66
N LEU A 4 -9.49 2.28 5.66
CA LEU A 4 -9.65 1.88 4.27
C LEU A 4 -8.27 1.70 3.64
N PHE A 5 -8.05 0.58 2.95
CA PHE A 5 -6.83 0.33 2.20
C PHE A 5 -7.13 0.20 0.71
N VAL A 6 -6.35 0.92 -0.09
CA VAL A 6 -6.37 0.88 -1.56
C VAL A 6 -4.95 0.80 -2.12
N SER A 7 -4.81 0.36 -3.35
CA SER A 7 -3.57 0.41 -4.12
C SER A 7 -3.88 0.39 -5.61
N ASP A 8 -2.95 0.89 -6.42
CA ASP A 8 -3.07 0.83 -7.88
C ASP A 8 -4.39 1.46 -8.37
N VAL A 9 -4.73 2.63 -7.82
CA VAL A 9 -5.98 3.35 -8.16
C VAL A 9 -6.00 3.77 -9.63
N HIS A 10 -4.85 4.15 -10.19
CA HIS A 10 -4.63 4.55 -11.57
C HIS A 10 -5.70 5.50 -12.11
N LYS A 11 -5.45 6.79 -12.15
CA LYS A 11 -6.45 7.76 -12.63
C LYS A 11 -6.56 7.82 -14.15
N THR A 12 -5.46 7.63 -14.86
CA THR A 12 -5.37 7.91 -16.30
C THR A 12 -4.63 6.89 -17.14
N TYR A 13 -4.17 5.81 -16.54
CA TYR A 13 -3.43 4.75 -17.24
C TYR A 13 -4.25 4.14 -18.38
N ARG A 14 -5.58 4.09 -18.20
CA ARG A 14 -6.56 3.69 -19.23
C ARG A 14 -7.73 4.68 -19.23
N PRO A 15 -8.41 4.88 -20.38
CA PRO A 15 -9.59 5.76 -20.44
C PRO A 15 -10.68 5.41 -19.42
N SER A 16 -10.85 4.12 -19.09
CA SER A 16 -11.82 3.65 -18.09
C SER A 16 -11.48 4.06 -16.66
N GLU A 17 -10.24 4.48 -16.40
CA GLU A 17 -9.75 4.84 -15.07
C GLU A 17 -9.92 6.34 -14.74
N ALA A 18 -10.40 7.14 -15.70
CA ALA A 18 -10.62 8.56 -15.48
C ALA A 18 -11.57 8.87 -14.30
N SER A 19 -12.45 7.95 -13.94
CA SER A 19 -13.36 8.05 -12.79
C SER A 19 -12.82 7.44 -11.49
N ALA A 20 -11.58 6.98 -11.44
CA ALA A 20 -11.03 6.26 -10.29
C ALA A 20 -11.07 7.07 -8.99
N VAL A 21 -10.71 8.36 -9.05
CA VAL A 21 -10.74 9.23 -7.86
C VAL A 21 -12.19 9.52 -7.44
N GLU A 22 -13.11 9.72 -8.35
CA GLU A 22 -14.53 9.94 -8.03
C GLU A 22 -15.15 8.70 -7.37
N TRP A 23 -14.82 7.51 -7.87
CA TRP A 23 -15.19 6.26 -7.22
C TRP A 23 -14.64 6.19 -5.79
N LEU A 24 -13.35 6.49 -5.59
CA LEU A 24 -12.73 6.47 -4.27
C LEU A 24 -13.36 7.48 -3.31
N LEU A 25 -13.65 8.69 -3.78
CA LEU A 25 -14.35 9.71 -2.97
C LEU A 25 -15.74 9.24 -2.55
N SER A 26 -16.50 8.65 -3.48
CA SER A 26 -17.81 8.06 -3.17
C SER A 26 -17.71 6.93 -2.14
N LEU A 27 -16.66 6.10 -2.25
CA LEU A 27 -16.38 5.04 -1.30
C LEU A 27 -16.06 5.61 0.10
N ILE A 28 -15.22 6.63 0.18
CA ILE A 28 -14.88 7.32 1.43
C ILE A 28 -16.13 7.94 2.06
N ASP A 29 -16.96 8.63 1.28
CA ASP A 29 -18.19 9.27 1.77
C ASP A 29 -19.19 8.22 2.31
N SER A 30 -19.26 7.03 1.70
CA SER A 30 -20.11 5.92 2.13
C SER A 30 -19.59 5.23 3.39
N LEU A 31 -18.30 4.87 3.40
CA LEU A 31 -17.69 4.08 4.49
C LEU A 31 -17.27 4.93 5.68
N ARG A 32 -17.00 6.22 5.47
CA ARG A 32 -16.48 7.17 6.48
C ARG A 32 -15.31 6.60 7.28
N PRO A 33 -14.22 6.19 6.62
CA PRO A 33 -13.07 5.65 7.30
C PRO A 33 -12.35 6.75 8.10
N ASP A 34 -11.79 6.38 9.26
CA ASP A 34 -10.93 7.28 10.06
C ASP A 34 -9.63 7.58 9.33
N ALA A 35 -9.13 6.62 8.53
CA ALA A 35 -7.95 6.80 7.70
C ALA A 35 -8.06 6.02 6.38
N LEU A 36 -7.44 6.58 5.34
CA LEU A 36 -7.15 5.91 4.07
C LEU A 36 -5.65 5.64 3.99
N ILE A 37 -5.27 4.38 3.77
CA ILE A 37 -3.90 3.98 3.46
C ILE A 37 -3.82 3.57 2.00
N SER A 38 -2.85 4.12 1.26
CA SER A 38 -2.59 3.72 -0.12
C SER A 38 -1.17 3.23 -0.31
N ALA A 39 -1.04 2.11 -1.03
CA ALA A 39 0.26 1.55 -1.41
C ALA A 39 0.79 2.06 -2.76
N GLY A 40 0.30 3.21 -3.25
CA GLY A 40 0.82 3.88 -4.44
C GLY A 40 0.12 3.52 -5.75
N ASP A 41 0.73 3.96 -6.84
CA ASP A 41 0.23 3.93 -8.22
C ASP A 41 -1.11 4.68 -8.39
N TRP A 42 -1.02 6.00 -8.17
CA TRP A 42 -2.11 6.95 -8.43
C TRP A 42 -2.17 7.41 -9.88
N ASP A 43 -1.02 7.30 -10.59
CA ASP A 43 -0.80 7.64 -11.98
C ASP A 43 -0.54 9.13 -12.28
N GLU A 44 -0.09 9.42 -13.49
CA GLU A 44 0.31 10.77 -13.93
C GLU A 44 -0.84 11.78 -13.94
N GLY A 45 -2.08 11.31 -14.12
CA GLY A 45 -3.26 12.16 -14.17
C GLY A 45 -3.79 12.63 -12.83
N VAL A 46 -3.24 12.16 -11.71
CA VAL A 46 -3.66 12.63 -10.39
C VAL A 46 -3.20 14.08 -10.17
N THR A 47 -4.05 14.88 -9.55
CA THR A 47 -3.82 16.30 -9.28
C THR A 47 -3.70 16.57 -7.78
N GLU A 48 -3.16 17.73 -7.44
CA GLU A 48 -3.12 18.20 -6.05
C GLU A 48 -4.55 18.35 -5.47
N ASP A 49 -5.50 18.80 -6.28
CA ASP A 49 -6.91 18.92 -5.88
C ASP A 49 -7.52 17.55 -5.52
N ASP A 50 -7.19 16.49 -6.25
CA ASP A 50 -7.64 15.13 -5.94
C ASP A 50 -7.21 14.73 -4.53
N PHE A 51 -5.95 14.95 -4.17
CA PHE A 51 -5.43 14.64 -2.84
C PHE A 51 -6.03 15.53 -1.75
N LEU A 52 -6.23 16.82 -2.01
CA LEU A 52 -6.89 17.73 -1.08
C LEU A 52 -8.34 17.32 -0.83
N ARG A 53 -9.07 16.91 -1.86
CA ARG A 53 -10.44 16.38 -1.73
C ARG A 53 -10.49 15.10 -0.90
N ILE A 54 -9.54 14.20 -1.06
CA ILE A 54 -9.41 13.00 -0.25
C ILE A 54 -9.08 13.37 1.21
N ALA A 55 -8.04 14.19 1.41
CA ALA A 55 -7.57 14.58 2.73
C ALA A 55 -8.58 15.39 3.54
N SER A 56 -9.52 16.08 2.86
CA SER A 56 -10.64 16.79 3.52
C SER A 56 -11.70 15.85 4.11
N ARG A 57 -11.72 14.58 3.72
CA ARG A 57 -12.72 13.58 4.13
C ARG A 57 -12.21 12.53 5.11
N THR A 58 -10.91 12.22 5.03
CA THR A 58 -10.28 11.16 5.84
C THR A 58 -8.79 11.45 6.01
N ARG A 59 -8.19 10.92 7.06
CA ARG A 59 -6.73 11.03 7.23
C ARG A 59 -6.02 10.20 6.16
N LEU A 60 -5.33 10.86 5.24
CA LEU A 60 -4.58 10.20 4.17
C LEU A 60 -3.18 9.78 4.67
N VAL A 61 -2.84 8.52 4.47
CA VAL A 61 -1.49 7.95 4.60
C VAL A 61 -1.17 7.27 3.27
N THR A 62 -0.32 7.85 2.47
CA THR A 62 0.04 7.30 1.16
C THR A 62 1.53 7.19 1.00
N ILE A 63 1.96 6.17 0.31
CA ILE A 63 3.27 6.08 -0.34
C ILE A 63 3.09 6.22 -1.85
N TYR A 64 4.16 6.37 -2.58
CA TYR A 64 4.12 6.32 -4.04
C TYR A 64 4.64 4.99 -4.59
N GLY A 65 4.16 4.60 -5.77
CA GLY A 65 4.64 3.48 -6.55
C GLY A 65 5.59 3.93 -7.68
N ASN A 66 5.49 3.29 -8.82
CA ASN A 66 6.28 3.64 -10.00
C ASN A 66 5.48 4.38 -11.08
N HIS A 67 4.16 4.40 -11.00
CA HIS A 67 3.26 5.14 -11.89
C HIS A 67 2.64 6.32 -11.15
N GLU A 68 3.31 7.49 -11.20
CA GLU A 68 2.92 8.64 -10.39
C GLU A 68 3.15 9.97 -11.08
N ASN A 69 2.34 10.95 -10.72
CA ASN A 69 2.67 12.35 -10.87
C ASN A 69 3.60 12.78 -9.73
N PHE A 70 4.92 12.61 -9.89
CA PHE A 70 5.89 12.87 -8.82
C PHE A 70 5.92 14.33 -8.35
N ALA A 71 5.54 15.30 -9.20
CA ALA A 71 5.41 16.68 -8.78
C ALA A 71 4.28 16.90 -7.77
N VAL A 72 3.31 16.01 -7.74
CA VAL A 72 2.14 16.07 -6.86
C VAL A 72 2.31 15.13 -5.68
N ILE A 73 2.54 13.81 -5.92
CA ILE A 73 2.50 12.80 -4.88
C ILE A 73 3.52 13.04 -3.76
N THR A 74 4.70 13.58 -4.08
CA THR A 74 5.75 13.87 -3.10
C THR A 74 5.33 14.89 -2.03
N LYS A 75 4.27 15.67 -2.25
CA LYS A 75 3.73 16.60 -1.28
C LYS A 75 2.84 15.91 -0.23
N PHE A 76 2.36 14.70 -0.53
CA PHE A 76 1.38 13.96 0.27
C PHE A 76 1.92 12.63 0.79
N ALA A 77 2.89 12.04 0.12
CA ALA A 77 3.49 10.78 0.52
C ALA A 77 4.23 10.92 1.84
N VAL A 78 4.08 9.91 2.69
CA VAL A 78 4.82 9.83 3.96
C VAL A 78 6.30 9.60 3.72
N GLY A 79 7.14 10.03 4.63
CA GLY A 79 8.59 9.83 4.55
C GLY A 79 8.98 8.35 4.68
N ASP A 80 10.03 7.95 3.95
CA ASP A 80 10.57 6.59 4.05
C ASP A 80 10.96 6.23 5.48
N GLY A 81 10.29 5.24 6.06
CA GLY A 81 10.54 4.80 7.43
C GLY A 81 9.99 5.74 8.50
N GLU A 82 9.17 6.72 8.14
CA GLU A 82 8.39 7.49 9.09
C GLU A 82 7.35 6.58 9.78
N VAL A 83 7.25 6.68 11.11
CA VAL A 83 6.24 5.95 11.88
C VAL A 83 5.08 6.88 12.21
N ILE A 84 3.92 6.51 11.72
CA ILE A 84 2.66 7.24 11.92
C ILE A 84 1.82 6.49 12.95
N ASP A 85 1.34 7.19 13.95
CA ASP A 85 0.33 6.66 14.88
C ASP A 85 -1.07 7.03 14.40
N LEU A 86 -1.84 6.00 14.09
CA LEU A 86 -3.27 6.10 13.78
C LEU A 86 -4.07 5.60 14.99
N SER A 87 -4.18 6.43 16.03
CA SER A 87 -4.94 6.11 17.26
C SER A 87 -4.51 4.77 17.88
N GLY A 88 -3.20 4.58 18.01
CA GLY A 88 -2.59 3.38 18.58
C GLY A 88 -2.20 2.31 17.55
N LEU A 89 -2.56 2.47 16.29
CA LEU A 89 -2.11 1.61 15.19
C LEU A 89 -0.84 2.21 14.58
N LYS A 90 0.30 1.55 14.74
CA LYS A 90 1.60 2.00 14.24
C LYS A 90 1.78 1.58 12.79
N VAL A 91 1.85 2.56 11.91
CA VAL A 91 2.02 2.40 10.46
C VAL A 91 3.37 2.96 10.05
N ALA A 92 4.10 2.25 9.22
CA ALA A 92 5.27 2.78 8.52
C ALA A 92 5.24 2.36 7.06
N GLY A 93 5.88 3.14 6.21
CA GLY A 93 5.93 2.85 4.78
C GLY A 93 7.29 3.09 4.16
N VAL A 94 7.46 2.57 2.95
CA VAL A 94 8.59 2.83 2.07
C VAL A 94 8.07 3.09 0.67
N ASN A 95 8.55 4.17 0.07
CA ASN A 95 8.11 4.63 -1.23
C ASN A 95 8.82 3.91 -2.38
N GLY A 96 8.12 3.76 -3.50
CA GLY A 96 8.64 3.30 -4.78
C GLY A 96 9.04 1.83 -4.82
N LEU A 97 10.01 1.54 -5.66
CA LEU A 97 10.55 0.20 -5.87
C LEU A 97 12.03 0.13 -5.46
N ILE A 98 12.48 -1.03 -5.03
CA ILE A 98 13.90 -1.26 -4.74
C ILE A 98 14.63 -1.41 -6.08
N GLY A 99 15.63 -0.57 -6.32
CA GLY A 99 16.37 -0.53 -7.58
C GLY A 99 17.69 0.21 -7.44
N GLU A 100 18.35 0.49 -8.56
CA GLU A 100 19.69 1.10 -8.56
C GLU A 100 19.70 2.60 -8.26
N GLY A 101 18.53 3.23 -8.08
CA GLY A 101 18.40 4.67 -7.87
C GLY A 101 18.55 5.51 -9.14
N ARG A 102 18.34 4.90 -10.31
CA ARG A 102 18.39 5.58 -11.61
C ARG A 102 17.10 6.31 -11.94
N LYS A 103 15.99 5.86 -11.39
CA LYS A 103 14.66 6.45 -11.56
C LYS A 103 14.20 7.09 -10.26
N ILE A 104 13.36 8.11 -10.38
CA ILE A 104 12.87 8.89 -9.24
C ILE A 104 12.18 8.03 -8.18
N TYR A 105 11.56 6.94 -8.58
CA TYR A 105 10.87 6.01 -7.70
C TYR A 105 11.75 4.84 -7.22
N GLU A 106 13.02 4.80 -7.61
CA GLU A 106 13.91 3.72 -7.18
C GLU A 106 14.65 4.07 -5.89
N LEU A 107 14.57 3.15 -4.95
CA LEU A 107 15.27 3.21 -3.66
C LEU A 107 16.46 2.23 -3.68
N PRO A 108 17.70 2.72 -3.56
CA PRO A 108 18.85 1.82 -3.53
C PRO A 108 18.81 0.82 -2.38
N PRO A 109 19.23 -0.45 -2.59
CA PRO A 109 19.23 -1.51 -1.57
C PRO A 109 19.90 -1.12 -0.26
N SER A 110 21.00 -0.37 -0.31
CA SER A 110 21.72 0.11 0.88
C SER A 110 20.88 1.08 1.71
N ARG A 111 20.18 2.01 1.06
CA ARG A 111 19.28 2.96 1.72
C ARG A 111 18.07 2.24 2.31
N PHE A 112 17.47 1.31 1.56
CA PHE A 112 16.36 0.47 2.04
C PHE A 112 16.74 -0.28 3.31
N ARG A 113 17.91 -0.97 3.32
CA ARG A 113 18.43 -1.65 4.52
C ARG A 113 18.61 -0.70 5.70
N GLY A 114 19.06 0.52 5.45
CA GLY A 114 19.20 1.57 6.48
C GLY A 114 17.87 1.93 7.12
N ILE A 115 16.84 2.13 6.30
CA ILE A 115 15.46 2.42 6.74
C ILE A 115 14.92 1.28 7.62
N VAL A 116 15.00 0.03 7.15
CA VAL A 116 14.52 -1.14 7.89
C VAL A 116 15.21 -1.26 9.26
N ARG A 117 16.55 -1.08 9.31
CA ARG A 117 17.29 -1.09 10.58
C ARG A 117 16.88 0.07 11.50
N GLY A 118 16.59 1.24 10.91
CA GLY A 118 16.06 2.37 11.65
C GLY A 118 14.70 2.05 12.28
N LEU A 119 13.76 1.57 11.48
CA LEU A 119 12.42 1.15 11.92
C LEU A 119 12.49 0.11 13.04
N LYS A 120 13.33 -0.92 12.91
CA LYS A 120 13.51 -1.95 13.93
C LYS A 120 13.92 -1.39 15.29
N ARG A 121 14.70 -0.29 15.31
CA ARG A 121 15.16 0.35 16.56
C ARG A 121 14.11 1.25 17.20
N ILE A 122 13.33 2.00 16.40
CA ILE A 122 12.47 3.07 16.90
C ILE A 122 11.00 2.67 17.06
N ALA A 123 10.51 1.78 16.20
CA ALA A 123 9.07 1.48 16.13
C ALA A 123 8.62 0.46 17.17
N GLY A 124 9.53 -0.34 17.73
CA GLY A 124 9.16 -1.55 18.44
C GLY A 124 8.45 -2.50 17.47
N ARG A 125 7.20 -2.88 17.74
CA ARG A 125 6.38 -3.67 16.82
C ARG A 125 5.51 -2.73 15.96
N LEU A 126 5.61 -2.88 14.65
CA LEU A 126 4.70 -2.26 13.69
C LEU A 126 3.41 -3.08 13.60
N ASP A 127 2.27 -2.40 13.53
CA ASP A 127 1.01 -3.03 13.18
C ASP A 127 0.88 -3.17 11.68
N LEU A 128 1.15 -2.09 10.93
CA LEU A 128 1.09 -2.06 9.47
C LEU A 128 2.45 -1.64 8.89
N PHE A 129 2.88 -2.36 7.88
CA PHE A 129 3.96 -1.93 7.00
C PHE A 129 3.41 -1.83 5.58
N VAL A 130 3.73 -0.74 4.87
CA VAL A 130 3.19 -0.43 3.54
C VAL A 130 4.34 -0.24 2.58
N ALA A 131 4.35 -0.97 1.47
CA ALA A 131 5.32 -0.75 0.39
C ALA A 131 4.69 -1.11 -0.96
N HIS A 132 5.11 -0.39 -2.00
CA HIS A 132 4.67 -0.73 -3.35
C HIS A 132 5.42 -1.96 -3.89
N GLN A 133 6.73 -2.09 -3.57
CA GLN A 133 7.57 -3.24 -3.90
C GLN A 133 6.99 -4.55 -3.35
N PRO A 134 6.69 -5.55 -4.20
CA PRO A 134 6.25 -6.86 -3.72
C PRO A 134 7.42 -7.67 -3.11
N PRO A 135 7.15 -8.51 -2.12
CA PRO A 135 8.10 -9.52 -1.66
C PRO A 135 8.12 -10.71 -2.62
N TYR A 136 9.23 -11.44 -2.66
CA TYR A 136 9.30 -12.71 -3.37
C TYR A 136 8.56 -13.80 -2.59
N ILE A 137 7.36 -14.16 -3.07
CA ILE A 137 6.50 -15.21 -2.48
C ILE A 137 6.03 -16.12 -3.64
N PRO A 138 6.81 -17.16 -4.01
CA PRO A 138 6.46 -18.04 -5.13
C PRO A 138 5.17 -18.82 -4.91
N GLU A 139 4.74 -19.02 -3.65
CA GLU A 139 3.46 -19.63 -3.31
C GLU A 139 2.25 -18.78 -3.76
N VAL A 140 2.43 -17.47 -3.86
CA VAL A 140 1.40 -16.53 -4.31
C VAL A 140 1.56 -16.20 -5.79
N TYR A 141 2.81 -16.04 -6.22
CA TYR A 141 3.17 -15.61 -7.58
C TYR A 141 4.16 -16.57 -8.23
N PRO A 142 3.73 -17.79 -8.61
CA PRO A 142 4.64 -18.83 -9.15
C PRO A 142 5.27 -18.47 -10.51
N TRP A 143 4.76 -17.43 -11.17
CA TRP A 143 5.30 -16.93 -12.45
C TRP A 143 6.32 -15.80 -12.28
N VAL A 144 6.52 -15.29 -11.05
CA VAL A 144 7.50 -14.23 -10.78
C VAL A 144 8.87 -14.87 -10.57
N GLU A 145 9.84 -14.43 -11.36
CA GLU A 145 11.22 -14.82 -11.18
C GLU A 145 11.80 -14.25 -9.87
N GLU A 146 12.68 -15.03 -9.28
CA GLU A 146 13.39 -14.62 -8.08
C GLU A 146 14.34 -13.47 -8.39
N ASP A 147 14.12 -12.32 -7.77
CA ASP A 147 14.98 -11.15 -7.88
C ASP A 147 15.49 -10.65 -6.52
N GLU A 148 16.50 -9.78 -6.56
CA GLU A 148 17.09 -9.21 -5.36
C GLU A 148 16.13 -8.28 -4.62
N ALA A 149 15.30 -7.53 -5.32
CA ALA A 149 14.37 -6.58 -4.75
C ALA A 149 13.27 -7.29 -3.93
N GLY A 150 12.66 -8.34 -4.50
CA GLY A 150 11.66 -9.15 -3.82
C GLY A 150 12.23 -9.89 -2.61
N LYS A 151 13.46 -10.44 -2.72
CA LYS A 151 14.16 -11.05 -1.57
C LYS A 151 14.44 -10.04 -0.48
N LEU A 152 14.85 -8.84 -0.85
CA LEU A 152 15.16 -7.80 0.11
C LEU A 152 13.90 -7.31 0.82
N MET A 153 12.76 -7.23 0.13
CA MET A 153 11.48 -6.95 0.76
C MET A 153 11.07 -8.07 1.72
N LEU A 154 11.21 -9.33 1.33
CA LEU A 154 10.93 -10.47 2.21
C LEU A 154 11.82 -10.45 3.47
N TRP A 155 13.12 -10.14 3.32
CA TRP A 155 14.03 -9.94 4.44
C TRP A 155 13.53 -8.81 5.38
N ALA A 156 13.07 -7.68 4.83
CA ALA A 156 12.54 -6.58 5.64
C ALA A 156 11.32 -7.00 6.47
N LEU A 157 10.40 -7.77 5.87
CA LEU A 157 9.24 -8.32 6.58
C LEU A 157 9.65 -9.28 7.70
N GLN A 158 10.68 -10.08 7.48
CA GLN A 158 11.23 -10.97 8.51
C GLN A 158 11.90 -10.21 9.67
N GLU A 159 12.56 -9.09 9.39
CA GLU A 159 13.19 -8.23 10.39
C GLU A 159 12.20 -7.42 11.22
N LEU A 160 11.18 -6.86 10.56
CA LEU A 160 10.20 -5.95 11.18
C LEU A 160 9.02 -6.71 11.80
N LYS A 161 8.63 -7.85 11.24
CA LYS A 161 7.48 -8.68 11.64
C LYS A 161 6.21 -7.85 11.90
N PRO A 162 5.78 -7.00 10.94
CA PRO A 162 4.53 -6.28 11.11
C PRO A 162 3.37 -7.28 11.22
N ARG A 163 2.27 -6.87 11.84
CA ARG A 163 1.07 -7.72 11.89
C ARG A 163 0.49 -7.92 10.50
N LEU A 164 0.45 -6.84 9.71
CA LEU A 164 -0.04 -6.86 8.34
C LEU A 164 0.91 -6.07 7.43
N PHE A 165 1.25 -6.64 6.30
CA PHE A 165 1.96 -5.97 5.21
C PHE A 165 0.98 -5.70 4.08
N LEU A 166 0.86 -4.42 3.73
CA LEU A 166 -0.01 -3.92 2.67
C LEU A 166 0.82 -3.57 1.44
N ASN A 167 0.41 -4.09 0.28
CA ASN A 167 1.19 -4.01 -0.95
C ASN A 167 0.34 -3.69 -2.17
N GLY A 168 0.98 -3.22 -3.24
CA GLY A 168 0.42 -2.96 -4.56
C GLY A 168 1.20 -3.65 -5.68
N HIS A 169 1.32 -2.95 -6.83
CA HIS A 169 2.18 -3.26 -7.97
C HIS A 169 1.76 -4.48 -8.81
N MET A 170 1.30 -5.58 -8.21
CA MET A 170 1.08 -6.85 -8.90
C MET A 170 -0.29 -6.92 -9.57
N SER A 171 -0.33 -7.21 -10.87
CA SER A 171 -1.56 -7.50 -11.61
C SER A 171 -1.94 -8.97 -11.44
N ALA A 172 -2.66 -9.30 -10.37
CA ALA A 172 -3.03 -10.68 -10.03
C ALA A 172 -4.50 -10.76 -9.53
N GLY A 173 -5.42 -10.07 -10.22
CA GLY A 173 -6.83 -9.99 -9.85
C GLY A 173 -7.09 -9.11 -8.64
N CYS A 174 -8.26 -9.23 -8.03
CA CYS A 174 -8.78 -8.37 -6.97
C CYS A 174 -7.84 -8.25 -5.77
N TYR A 175 -7.38 -9.37 -5.24
CA TYR A 175 -6.48 -9.40 -4.09
C TYR A 175 -5.55 -10.61 -4.12
N SER A 176 -4.51 -10.55 -3.31
CA SER A 176 -3.68 -11.69 -2.93
C SER A 176 -3.48 -11.69 -1.42
N TYR A 177 -3.56 -12.86 -0.80
CA TYR A 177 -3.35 -13.02 0.63
C TYR A 177 -2.43 -14.21 0.91
N TYR A 178 -1.53 -14.05 1.88
CA TYR A 178 -0.66 -15.10 2.35
C TYR A 178 -0.23 -14.85 3.80
N GLU A 179 -0.14 -15.90 4.60
CA GLU A 179 0.41 -15.81 5.94
C GLU A 179 1.87 -16.29 5.91
N LEU A 180 2.78 -15.35 6.12
CA LEU A 180 4.22 -15.63 6.09
C LEU A 180 4.62 -16.50 7.31
N PRO A 181 5.63 -17.38 7.17
CA PRO A 181 6.03 -18.32 8.22
C PRO A 181 6.38 -17.68 9.58
N PHE A 182 6.72 -16.41 9.59
CA PHE A 182 7.02 -15.63 10.81
C PHE A 182 5.83 -14.82 11.36
N GLY A 183 4.60 -15.10 10.85
CA GLY A 183 3.33 -14.58 11.38
C GLY A 183 2.90 -13.22 10.85
N THR A 184 3.59 -12.64 9.88
CA THR A 184 3.11 -11.45 9.14
C THR A 184 2.09 -11.88 8.11
N LYS A 185 0.95 -11.21 8.08
CA LYS A 185 -0.05 -11.37 7.02
C LYS A 185 0.28 -10.45 5.85
N TYR A 186 0.33 -11.00 4.67
CA TYR A 186 0.49 -10.28 3.42
C TYR A 186 -0.86 -10.04 2.78
N LEU A 187 -1.14 -8.80 2.38
CA LEU A 187 -2.33 -8.43 1.62
C LEU A 187 -1.96 -7.47 0.51
N ARG A 188 -2.32 -7.80 -0.70
CA ARG A 188 -2.37 -6.91 -1.85
C ARG A 188 -3.80 -6.76 -2.31
N VAL A 189 -4.20 -5.54 -2.69
CA VAL A 189 -5.47 -5.27 -3.38
C VAL A 189 -5.20 -4.50 -4.66
N ASP A 190 -6.07 -4.66 -5.65
CA ASP A 190 -6.07 -3.90 -6.91
C ASP A 190 -7.33 -3.03 -6.94
N SER A 191 -7.14 -1.74 -6.73
CA SER A 191 -8.23 -0.75 -6.68
C SER A 191 -8.45 -0.04 -8.02
N SER A 192 -7.84 -0.55 -9.11
CA SER A 192 -8.10 -0.05 -10.45
C SER A 192 -9.58 -0.18 -10.83
N GLN A 193 -10.01 0.61 -11.79
CA GLN A 193 -11.41 0.55 -12.26
C GLN A 193 -11.78 -0.80 -12.88
N ARG A 194 -10.80 -1.65 -13.17
CA ARG A 194 -11.01 -3.01 -13.62
C ARG A 194 -11.45 -3.94 -12.49
N GLU A 195 -10.80 -3.84 -11.34
CA GLU A 195 -11.02 -4.75 -10.21
C GLU A 195 -11.88 -4.13 -9.11
N ARG A 196 -11.78 -2.79 -8.88
CA ARG A 196 -12.52 -2.02 -7.86
C ARG A 196 -12.46 -2.65 -6.48
N CYS A 197 -11.29 -3.21 -6.14
CA CYS A 197 -11.09 -3.87 -4.87
C CYS A 197 -10.51 -2.91 -3.83
N TYR A 198 -10.89 -3.12 -2.60
CA TYR A 198 -10.36 -2.42 -1.45
C TYR A 198 -10.40 -3.33 -0.23
N ALA A 199 -9.64 -3.01 0.80
CA ALA A 199 -9.76 -3.69 2.07
C ALA A 199 -10.19 -2.71 3.17
N LEU A 200 -10.93 -3.21 4.15
CA LEU A 200 -11.37 -2.47 5.31
C LEU A 200 -10.87 -3.18 6.57
N LEU A 201 -10.01 -2.50 7.32
CA LEU A 201 -9.61 -2.93 8.65
C LEU A 201 -10.52 -2.26 9.66
N GLU A 202 -11.29 -3.06 10.40
CA GLU A 202 -12.18 -2.60 11.44
C GLU A 202 -12.03 -3.50 12.67
N GLU A 203 -11.81 -2.92 13.83
CA GLU A 203 -11.56 -3.62 15.10
C GLU A 203 -10.39 -4.61 15.00
N ARG A 204 -10.69 -5.91 14.87
CA ARG A 204 -9.73 -7.00 14.78
C ARG A 204 -9.90 -7.85 13.52
N ARG A 205 -10.54 -7.29 12.49
CA ARG A 205 -10.86 -7.99 11.25
C ARG A 205 -10.45 -7.13 10.07
N THR A 206 -9.84 -7.76 9.09
CA THR A 206 -9.64 -7.17 7.77
C THR A 206 -10.53 -7.89 6.78
N ALA A 207 -11.36 -7.14 6.06
CA ALA A 207 -12.22 -7.66 5.01
C ALA A 207 -11.85 -7.04 3.67
N VAL A 208 -11.84 -7.84 2.61
CA VAL A 208 -11.63 -7.43 1.23
C VAL A 208 -12.95 -7.40 0.51
N PHE A 209 -13.17 -6.33 -0.24
CA PHE A 209 -14.40 -6.11 -1.01
C PHE A 209 -14.06 -5.96 -2.48
N ARG A 210 -14.97 -6.44 -3.33
CA ARG A 210 -14.99 -6.19 -4.77
C ARG A 210 -16.36 -5.65 -5.16
N ASP A 211 -16.41 -4.51 -5.82
CA ASP A 211 -17.68 -3.84 -6.19
C ASP A 211 -18.68 -3.69 -5.02
N GLY A 212 -18.16 -3.53 -3.79
CA GLY A 212 -18.97 -3.40 -2.57
C GLY A 212 -19.39 -4.72 -1.92
N GLU A 213 -19.12 -5.87 -2.52
CA GLU A 213 -19.36 -7.19 -1.94
C GLU A 213 -18.12 -7.72 -1.23
N GLU A 214 -18.28 -8.26 -0.02
CA GLU A 214 -17.20 -8.91 0.70
C GLU A 214 -16.82 -10.23 0.01
N VAL A 215 -15.55 -10.34 -0.41
CA VAL A 215 -15.03 -11.52 -1.11
C VAL A 215 -14.04 -12.34 -0.27
N PHE A 216 -13.48 -11.74 0.79
CA PHE A 216 -12.53 -12.41 1.67
C PHE A 216 -12.41 -11.69 3.01
N SER A 217 -12.06 -12.40 4.08
CA SER A 217 -11.69 -11.75 5.33
C SER A 217 -10.83 -12.64 6.22
N PHE A 218 -10.11 -11.97 7.14
CA PHE A 218 -9.23 -12.63 8.10
C PHE A 218 -9.11 -11.81 9.39
N PRO A 219 -8.75 -12.43 10.53
CA PRO A 219 -8.45 -11.71 11.76
C PRO A 219 -7.23 -10.80 11.60
N PHE A 220 -7.32 -9.58 12.16
CA PHE A 220 -6.18 -8.66 12.22
C PHE A 220 -5.39 -8.84 13.49
#